data_940d3f6c87d8c97a933fa55728745135
#
_entry.id   940d3f6c87d8c97a933fa55728745135
#
_cell.length_a   1.000
_cell.length_b   1.000
_cell.length_c   1.000
_cell.angle_alpha   90.00
_cell.angle_beta   90.00
_cell.angle_gamma   90.00
#
_symmetry.space_group_name_H-M   'P 1'
#
loop_
_entity.id
_entity.type
_entity.pdbx_description
1 polymer ?
#
loop_
_entity_poly.entity_id
_entity_poly.type
_entity_poly.pdbx_seq_one_letter_code
_entity_poly.pdbx_strand_id
1 'polypeptide(L)'
;MVVDTSIGGVRVARTLEELGAKRGCPKQIMSDNGPEFTGSALDAWAYSRDVKLHFIEPGKPTQNGYIESFNGKFRDECLNDNWFVSLPDARKTIEEWRRDYNEERPHSALENLTPMEFVARCAAAPGGRITEVDKQDNMAILQPSGLSQEMVQ
;
A
#
# COMPACT_ATOMS: atom_id res chain seq x y z
N MET A 1 -4.54 -6.37 -2.41
CA MET A 1 -3.07 -6.29 -2.67
C MET A 1 -2.79 -6.87 -4.05
N VAL A 2 -1.69 -6.46 -4.72
CA VAL A 2 -1.26 -7.10 -5.97
C VAL A 2 -0.19 -8.12 -5.63
N VAL A 3 -0.39 -9.36 -6.08
CA VAL A 3 0.52 -10.47 -5.85
C VAL A 3 0.91 -11.06 -7.22
N ASP A 4 2.19 -11.01 -7.53
CA ASP A 4 2.74 -11.50 -8.78
C ASP A 4 4.18 -11.98 -8.59
N THR A 5 4.73 -12.73 -9.53
CA THR A 5 6.13 -13.19 -9.50
C THR A 5 7.14 -12.07 -9.76
N SER A 6 6.69 -10.98 -10.39
CA SER A 6 7.49 -9.78 -10.61
C SER A 6 6.56 -8.57 -10.77
N ILE A 7 6.93 -7.45 -10.14
CA ILE A 7 6.18 -6.20 -10.21
C ILE A 7 7.12 -5.11 -10.69
N GLY A 8 7.06 -4.81 -11.98
CA GLY A 8 7.80 -3.68 -12.57
C GLY A 8 6.93 -2.42 -12.71
N GLY A 9 7.53 -1.29 -13.08
CA GLY A 9 6.88 0.01 -13.16
C GLY A 9 5.60 0.06 -14.02
N VAL A 10 5.55 -0.68 -15.12
CA VAL A 10 4.32 -0.80 -15.94
C VAL A 10 3.18 -1.45 -15.15
N ARG A 11 3.49 -2.46 -14.33
CA ARG A 11 2.50 -3.13 -13.48
C ARG A 11 2.01 -2.20 -12.37
N VAL A 12 2.91 -1.42 -11.78
CA VAL A 12 2.57 -0.38 -10.79
C VAL A 12 1.63 0.64 -11.41
N ALA A 13 1.97 1.23 -12.55
CA ALA A 13 1.14 2.22 -13.24
C ALA A 13 -0.27 1.67 -13.56
N ARG A 14 -0.37 0.42 -14.04
CA ARG A 14 -1.66 -0.22 -14.30
C ARG A 14 -2.48 -0.40 -13.02
N THR A 15 -1.84 -0.80 -11.93
CA THR A 15 -2.51 -0.96 -10.62
C THR A 15 -3.05 0.39 -10.12
N LEU A 16 -2.27 1.45 -10.26
CA LEU A 16 -2.69 2.80 -9.89
C LEU A 16 -3.85 3.30 -10.75
N GLU A 17 -3.85 2.98 -12.04
CA GLU A 17 -4.96 3.29 -12.94
C GLU A 17 -6.26 2.59 -12.49
N GLU A 18 -6.18 1.29 -12.17
CA GLU A 18 -7.34 0.52 -11.66
C GLU A 18 -7.85 1.06 -10.32
N LEU A 19 -6.95 1.47 -9.43
CA LEU A 19 -7.29 2.08 -8.15
C LEU A 19 -7.90 3.47 -8.35
N GLY A 20 -7.32 4.29 -9.22
CA GLY A 20 -7.81 5.61 -9.56
C GLY A 20 -9.22 5.57 -10.13
N ALA A 21 -9.53 4.58 -10.99
CA ALA A 21 -10.88 4.38 -11.52
C ALA A 21 -11.91 4.01 -10.43
N LYS A 22 -11.49 3.33 -9.37
CA LYS A 22 -12.39 2.88 -8.27
C LYS A 22 -12.54 3.90 -7.15
N ARG A 23 -11.50 4.67 -6.84
CA ARG A 23 -11.41 5.51 -5.63
C ARG A 23 -11.13 6.99 -5.92
N GLY A 24 -10.91 7.35 -7.19
CA GLY A 24 -10.32 8.62 -7.58
C GLY A 24 -8.80 8.59 -7.50
N CYS A 25 -8.15 9.44 -8.29
CA CYS A 25 -6.69 9.58 -8.26
C CYS A 25 -6.26 10.40 -7.04
N PRO A 26 -5.18 9.99 -6.34
CA PRO A 26 -4.61 10.79 -5.26
C PRO A 26 -3.97 12.07 -5.83
N LYS A 27 -3.86 13.11 -5.02
CA LYS A 27 -3.12 14.32 -5.41
C LYS A 27 -1.61 14.10 -5.45
N GLN A 28 -1.12 13.20 -4.61
CA GLN A 28 0.30 12.88 -4.49
C GLN A 28 0.50 11.43 -4.06
N ILE A 29 1.61 10.86 -4.46
CA ILE A 29 2.08 9.53 -4.04
C ILE A 29 3.49 9.71 -3.49
N MET A 30 3.73 9.16 -2.30
CA MET A 30 5.07 9.06 -1.72
C MET A 30 5.57 7.63 -1.88
N SER A 31 6.80 7.46 -2.33
CA SER A 31 7.44 6.15 -2.48
C SER A 31 8.93 6.24 -2.17
N ASP A 32 9.55 5.10 -1.95
CA ASP A 32 11.00 5.00 -1.98
C ASP A 32 11.54 5.10 -3.42
N ASN A 33 12.87 5.03 -3.54
CA ASN A 33 13.56 5.09 -4.83
C ASN A 33 13.70 3.69 -5.48
N GLY A 34 12.76 2.78 -5.24
CA GLY A 34 12.75 1.46 -5.87
C GLY A 34 12.69 1.57 -7.41
N PRO A 35 13.33 0.65 -8.15
CA PRO A 35 13.36 0.68 -9.61
C PRO A 35 11.96 0.59 -10.24
N GLU A 36 11.00 0.00 -9.55
CA GLU A 36 9.59 -0.08 -9.94
C GLU A 36 8.88 1.28 -9.89
N PHE A 37 9.39 2.22 -9.08
CA PHE A 37 8.81 3.56 -8.88
C PHE A 37 9.57 4.65 -9.64
N THR A 38 10.85 4.44 -9.97
CA THR A 38 11.69 5.43 -10.66
C THR A 38 11.67 5.29 -12.19
N GLY A 39 10.74 4.51 -12.72
CA GLY A 39 10.64 4.23 -14.15
C GLY A 39 9.73 5.19 -14.92
N SER A 40 10.02 5.42 -16.20
CA SER A 40 9.25 6.28 -17.11
C SER A 40 7.75 5.95 -17.19
N ALA A 41 7.36 4.68 -16.93
CA ALA A 41 5.96 4.26 -16.97
C ALA A 41 5.14 4.90 -15.85
N LEU A 42 5.70 5.00 -14.64
CA LEU A 42 5.05 5.65 -13.51
C LEU A 42 5.03 7.17 -13.68
N ASP A 43 6.11 7.76 -14.15
CA ASP A 43 6.18 9.20 -14.45
C ASP A 43 5.14 9.62 -15.49
N ALA A 44 5.03 8.86 -16.59
CA ALA A 44 4.05 9.13 -17.63
C ALA A 44 2.60 9.00 -17.11
N TRP A 45 2.33 7.99 -16.29
CA TRP A 45 1.01 7.84 -15.65
C TRP A 45 0.71 9.00 -14.71
N ALA A 46 1.63 9.35 -13.83
CA ALA A 46 1.47 10.43 -12.85
C ALA A 46 1.23 11.78 -13.56
N TYR A 47 2.02 12.07 -14.60
CA TYR A 47 1.82 13.27 -15.43
C TYR A 47 0.43 13.30 -16.08
N SER A 48 -0.03 12.17 -16.66
CA SER A 48 -1.34 12.10 -17.32
C SER A 48 -2.53 12.27 -16.37
N ARG A 49 -2.34 12.03 -15.08
CA ARG A 49 -3.36 12.08 -14.03
C ARG A 49 -3.23 13.26 -13.08
N ASP A 50 -2.29 14.18 -13.35
CA ASP A 50 -1.95 15.31 -12.47
C ASP A 50 -1.63 14.88 -11.04
N VAL A 51 -0.91 13.76 -10.90
CA VAL A 51 -0.47 13.20 -9.62
C VAL A 51 0.98 13.57 -9.39
N LYS A 52 1.30 14.10 -8.21
CA LYS A 52 2.67 14.42 -7.83
C LYS A 52 3.35 13.19 -7.23
N LEU A 53 4.52 12.84 -7.76
CA LEU A 53 5.38 11.82 -7.17
C LEU A 53 6.38 12.49 -6.21
N HIS A 54 6.44 12.00 -4.98
CA HIS A 54 7.41 12.40 -3.98
C HIS A 54 8.27 11.20 -3.61
N PHE A 55 9.55 11.29 -3.89
CA PHE A 55 10.51 10.27 -3.50
C PHE A 55 11.10 10.62 -2.14
N ILE A 56 11.21 9.61 -1.27
CA ILE A 56 11.77 9.77 0.07
C ILE A 56 13.25 10.13 -0.05
N GLU A 57 13.68 11.10 0.75
CA GLU A 57 15.08 11.48 0.82
C GLU A 57 15.90 10.37 1.50
N PRO A 58 17.04 9.96 0.91
CA PRO A 58 17.94 9.01 1.56
C PRO A 58 18.30 9.46 2.98
N GLY A 59 18.20 8.56 3.95
CA GLY A 59 18.54 8.85 5.35
C GLY A 59 17.45 9.47 6.20
N LYS A 60 16.20 9.59 5.71
CA LYS A 60 15.04 10.04 6.50
C LYS A 60 13.99 8.92 6.69
N PRO A 61 14.30 7.88 7.48
CA PRO A 61 13.39 6.74 7.67
C PRO A 61 12.04 7.12 8.30
N THR A 62 11.98 8.21 9.06
CA THR A 62 10.74 8.68 9.68
C THR A 62 9.64 9.04 8.67
N GLN A 63 10.00 9.37 7.44
CA GLN A 63 9.04 9.64 6.37
C GLN A 63 8.32 8.37 5.90
N ASN A 64 8.86 7.18 6.22
CA ASN A 64 8.34 5.88 5.78
C ASN A 64 7.88 4.97 6.94
N GLY A 65 7.85 5.47 8.17
CA GLY A 65 7.63 4.65 9.37
C GLY A 65 6.32 3.84 9.35
N TYR A 66 5.25 4.40 8.78
CA TYR A 66 3.96 3.70 8.68
C TYR A 66 4.01 2.52 7.72
N ILE A 67 4.62 2.72 6.54
CA ILE A 67 4.74 1.64 5.55
C ILE A 67 5.73 0.57 6.02
N GLU A 68 6.82 0.98 6.67
CA GLU A 68 7.78 0.03 7.25
C GLU A 68 7.12 -0.82 8.34
N SER A 69 6.32 -0.21 9.22
CA SER A 69 5.55 -0.93 10.24
C SER A 69 4.55 -1.91 9.62
N PHE A 70 3.83 -1.48 8.59
CA PHE A 70 2.91 -2.36 7.86
C PHE A 70 3.65 -3.52 7.18
N ASN A 71 4.74 -3.22 6.47
CA ASN A 71 5.53 -4.23 5.78
C ASN A 71 6.16 -5.24 6.76
N GLY A 72 6.61 -4.76 7.94
CA GLY A 72 7.08 -5.63 9.02
C GLY A 72 6.00 -6.61 9.45
N LYS A 73 4.81 -6.12 9.80
CA LYS A 73 3.68 -6.98 10.19
C LYS A 73 3.26 -7.94 9.08
N PHE A 74 3.17 -7.45 7.85
CA PHE A 74 2.82 -8.30 6.71
C PHE A 74 3.83 -9.42 6.49
N ARG A 75 5.12 -9.10 6.60
CA ARG A 75 6.19 -10.10 6.50
C ARG A 75 6.10 -11.12 7.62
N ASP A 76 6.02 -10.65 8.87
CA ASP A 76 6.10 -11.52 10.04
C ASP A 76 4.85 -12.41 10.17
N GLU A 77 3.67 -11.85 9.96
CA GLU A 77 2.39 -12.51 10.24
C GLU A 77 1.77 -13.23 9.02
N CYS A 78 2.22 -12.90 7.82
CA CYS A 78 1.69 -13.51 6.60
C CYS A 78 2.76 -14.23 5.79
N LEU A 79 3.87 -13.58 5.46
CA LEU A 79 4.84 -14.17 4.55
C LEU A 79 5.70 -15.23 5.23
N ASN A 80 6.17 -14.99 6.46
CA ASN A 80 7.01 -15.94 7.21
C ASN A 80 6.22 -17.11 7.79
N ASP A 81 4.93 -16.89 8.10
CA ASP A 81 4.07 -17.92 8.69
C ASP A 81 3.46 -18.87 7.66
N ASN A 82 3.59 -18.57 6.37
CA ASN A 82 2.97 -19.35 5.31
C ASN A 82 3.98 -19.83 4.27
N TRP A 83 3.80 -21.05 3.82
CA TRP A 83 4.51 -21.62 2.68
C TRP A 83 3.61 -21.62 1.45
N PHE A 84 3.98 -20.87 0.42
CA PHE A 84 3.16 -20.72 -0.78
C PHE A 84 3.55 -21.77 -1.83
N VAL A 85 2.62 -22.65 -2.17
CA VAL A 85 2.84 -23.71 -3.16
C VAL A 85 2.55 -23.25 -4.60
N SER A 86 1.86 -22.13 -4.75
CA SER A 86 1.54 -21.55 -6.06
C SER A 86 1.14 -20.08 -5.93
N LEU A 87 1.15 -19.33 -7.04
CA LEU A 87 0.70 -17.95 -7.08
C LEU A 87 -0.80 -17.77 -6.72
N PRO A 88 -1.73 -18.65 -7.14
CA PRO A 88 -3.11 -18.61 -6.65
C PRO A 88 -3.24 -18.82 -5.16
N ASP A 89 -2.45 -19.71 -4.59
CA ASP A 89 -2.40 -19.97 -3.14
C ASP A 89 -1.90 -18.74 -2.39
N ALA A 90 -0.79 -18.15 -2.82
CA ALA A 90 -0.28 -16.91 -2.27
C ALA A 90 -1.32 -15.78 -2.32
N ARG A 91 -2.03 -15.62 -3.44
CA ARG A 91 -3.08 -14.61 -3.58
C ARG A 91 -4.21 -14.81 -2.58
N LYS A 92 -4.64 -16.05 -2.37
CA LYS A 92 -5.69 -16.38 -1.42
C LYS A 92 -5.28 -16.04 0.01
N THR A 93 -4.15 -16.58 0.45
CA THR A 93 -3.63 -16.39 1.81
C THR A 93 -3.38 -14.90 2.13
N ILE A 94 -2.75 -14.17 1.21
CA ILE A 94 -2.49 -12.73 1.36
C ILE A 94 -3.79 -11.92 1.41
N GLU A 95 -4.82 -12.31 0.65
CA GLU A 95 -6.11 -11.62 0.68
C GLU A 95 -6.88 -11.92 1.98
N GLU A 96 -6.79 -13.13 2.52
CA GLU A 96 -7.35 -13.49 3.83
C GLU A 96 -6.70 -12.68 4.94
N TRP A 97 -5.36 -12.59 4.97
CA TRP A 97 -4.64 -11.75 5.92
C TRP A 97 -5.01 -10.26 5.78
N ARG A 98 -5.12 -9.75 4.53
CA ARG A 98 -5.52 -8.36 4.28
C ARG A 98 -6.91 -8.06 4.82
N ARG A 99 -7.84 -8.99 4.69
CA ARG A 99 -9.20 -8.83 5.23
C ARG A 99 -9.18 -8.81 6.75
N ASP A 100 -8.52 -9.76 7.38
CA ASP A 100 -8.34 -9.77 8.84
C ASP A 100 -7.74 -8.43 9.32
N TYR A 101 -6.65 -7.98 8.70
CA TYR A 101 -5.98 -6.74 9.05
C TYR A 101 -6.87 -5.50 8.98
N ASN A 102 -7.74 -5.41 7.98
CA ASN A 102 -8.56 -4.22 7.75
C ASN A 102 -9.96 -4.30 8.37
N GLU A 103 -10.53 -5.49 8.50
CA GLU A 103 -11.95 -5.70 8.82
C GLU A 103 -12.16 -6.26 10.23
N GLU A 104 -11.19 -7.01 10.77
CA GLU A 104 -11.33 -7.72 12.04
C GLU A 104 -10.37 -7.22 13.14
N ARG A 105 -9.16 -6.81 12.77
CA ARG A 105 -8.10 -6.49 13.74
C ARG A 105 -8.24 -5.08 14.28
N PRO A 106 -8.30 -4.91 15.64
CA PRO A 106 -8.23 -3.59 16.28
C PRO A 106 -6.82 -3.00 16.19
N HIS A 107 -6.73 -1.71 15.90
CA HIS A 107 -5.47 -0.98 15.84
C HIS A 107 -5.39 0.08 16.93
N SER A 108 -4.38 0.01 17.79
CA SER A 108 -4.21 0.98 18.89
C SER A 108 -4.05 2.42 18.38
N ALA A 109 -3.39 2.63 17.25
CA ALA A 109 -3.26 3.92 16.60
C ALA A 109 -4.59 4.48 16.06
N LEU A 110 -5.61 3.65 15.91
CA LEU A 110 -6.96 4.01 15.46
C LEU A 110 -8.00 3.89 16.60
N GLU A 111 -7.58 4.12 17.82
CA GLU A 111 -8.45 4.02 19.01
C GLU A 111 -9.08 2.63 19.19
N ASN A 112 -8.33 1.59 18.84
CA ASN A 112 -8.77 0.19 18.80
C ASN A 112 -9.91 -0.10 17.82
N LEU A 113 -10.13 0.77 16.85
CA LEU A 113 -10.99 0.46 15.70
C LEU A 113 -10.21 -0.34 14.65
N THR A 114 -10.95 -1.08 13.83
CA THR A 114 -10.38 -1.60 12.59
C THR A 114 -10.18 -0.47 11.58
N PRO A 115 -9.27 -0.59 10.62
CA PRO A 115 -9.14 0.41 9.55
C PRO A 115 -10.45 0.71 8.81
N MET A 116 -11.29 -0.30 8.59
CA MET A 116 -12.60 -0.12 7.94
C MET A 116 -13.57 0.67 8.80
N GLU A 117 -13.64 0.40 10.09
CA GLU A 117 -14.47 1.16 11.04
C GLU A 117 -13.99 2.61 11.15
N PHE A 118 -12.68 2.82 11.20
CA PHE A 118 -12.10 4.16 11.24
C PHE A 118 -12.47 4.98 10.01
N VAL A 119 -12.34 4.41 8.80
CA VAL A 119 -12.75 5.06 7.56
C VAL A 119 -14.25 5.38 7.55
N ALA A 120 -15.09 4.44 8.01
CA ALA A 120 -16.54 4.65 8.09
C ALA A 120 -16.89 5.79 9.06
N ARG A 121 -16.20 5.86 10.21
CA ARG A 121 -16.35 6.96 11.19
C ARG A 121 -15.95 8.31 10.60
N CYS A 122 -14.81 8.38 9.91
CA CYS A 122 -14.36 9.61 9.25
C CYS A 122 -15.34 10.08 8.16
N ALA A 123 -15.92 9.16 7.41
CA ALA A 123 -16.91 9.49 6.38
C ALA A 123 -18.23 10.00 6.95
N ALA A 124 -18.63 9.54 8.15
CA ALA A 124 -19.87 9.93 8.84
C ALA A 124 -19.74 11.28 9.59
N ALA A 125 -18.55 11.80 9.80
CA ALA A 125 -18.33 13.03 10.54
C ALA A 125 -18.91 14.25 9.80
N PRO A 126 -19.58 15.21 10.49
CA PRO A 126 -20.08 16.43 9.88
C PRO A 126 -18.92 17.26 9.30
N GLY A 127 -18.88 17.32 7.98
CA GLY A 127 -17.79 17.97 7.27
C GLY A 127 -16.90 17.04 6.46
N GLY A 128 -17.06 15.71 6.57
CA GLY A 128 -16.57 14.61 5.71
C GLY A 128 -15.19 14.77 5.04
N ARG A 129 -14.37 15.66 5.56
CA ARG A 129 -12.98 15.81 5.10
C ARG A 129 -12.12 14.99 6.05
N ILE A 130 -11.59 13.92 5.52
CA ILE A 130 -10.35 13.33 6.06
C ILE A 130 -9.38 14.49 6.21
N THR A 131 -8.98 14.82 7.44
CA THR A 131 -8.05 15.93 7.72
C THR A 131 -6.71 15.66 7.05
N GLU A 132 -5.81 16.65 6.96
CA GLU A 132 -4.50 16.42 6.32
C GLU A 132 -3.65 15.40 7.08
N VAL A 133 -3.89 15.21 8.37
CA VAL A 133 -3.30 14.15 9.20
C VAL A 133 -3.87 12.79 8.77
N ASP A 134 -5.20 12.68 8.64
CA ASP A 134 -5.87 11.46 8.14
C ASP A 134 -5.48 11.14 6.69
N LYS A 135 -5.07 12.15 5.91
CA LYS A 135 -4.57 11.97 4.54
C LYS A 135 -3.14 11.45 4.50
N GLN A 136 -2.31 11.75 5.50
CA GLN A 136 -0.98 11.14 5.62
C GLN A 136 -1.09 9.66 6.02
N ASP A 137 -2.04 9.31 6.90
CA ASP A 137 -2.27 7.93 7.33
C ASP A 137 -2.99 7.09 6.27
N ASN A 138 -3.79 7.71 5.40
CA ASN A 138 -4.48 7.08 4.26
C ASN A 138 -3.72 7.16 2.93
N MET A 139 -2.48 7.61 2.97
CA MET A 139 -1.62 7.58 1.78
C MET A 139 -1.25 6.15 1.48
N ALA A 140 -2.02 5.66 0.50
CA ALA A 140 -2.03 4.27 0.05
C ALA A 140 -0.62 3.68 0.00
N ILE A 141 -0.43 2.77 0.87
CA ILE A 141 0.64 1.84 1.01
C ILE A 141 0.81 1.07 -0.30
N LEU A 142 1.67 1.53 -1.15
CA LEU A 142 2.09 0.90 -2.38
C LEU A 142 3.60 0.68 -2.31
N GLN A 143 4.00 -0.42 -1.67
CA GLN A 143 5.36 -0.94 -1.86
C GLN A 143 5.36 -2.45 -1.95
N PRO A 144 5.80 -3.00 -3.07
CA PRO A 144 6.18 -4.40 -3.19
C PRO A 144 7.70 -4.63 -3.07
N SER A 145 8.44 -3.73 -2.44
CA SER A 145 9.88 -3.90 -2.26
C SER A 145 10.18 -4.95 -1.20
N GLY A 146 10.27 -6.20 -1.62
CA GLY A 146 10.67 -7.30 -0.74
C GLY A 146 10.32 -8.70 -1.22
N LEU A 147 9.47 -8.84 -2.22
CA LEU A 147 9.08 -10.16 -2.71
C LEU A 147 9.95 -10.71 -3.85
N SER A 148 10.87 -9.91 -4.40
CA SER A 148 11.62 -10.29 -5.59
C SER A 148 12.88 -11.13 -5.36
N GLN A 149 13.33 -11.34 -4.13
CA GLN A 149 14.61 -12.03 -3.89
C GLN A 149 14.53 -13.30 -3.04
N GLU A 150 13.44 -13.60 -2.37
CA GLU A 150 13.38 -14.76 -1.46
C GLU A 150 12.46 -15.91 -1.91
N MET A 151 11.80 -15.81 -3.06
CA MET A 151 10.94 -16.90 -3.55
C MET A 151 11.62 -17.87 -4.53
N VAL A 152 12.96 -17.86 -4.62
CA VAL A 152 13.74 -18.86 -5.38
C VAL A 152 14.86 -19.41 -4.51
N GLN A 153 14.54 -20.32 -3.65
CA GLN A 153 15.41 -21.41 -3.20
C GLN A 153 14.55 -22.64 -2.89
#